data_d04b8cf5eb002fa2c86e6b763f9b0795
#
_entry.id   d04b8cf5eb002fa2c86e6b763f9b0795
#
_cell.length_a   1.000
_cell.length_b   1.000
_cell.length_c   1.000
_cell.angle_alpha   90.00
_cell.angle_beta   90.00
_cell.angle_gamma   90.00
#
_symmetry.space_group_name_H-M   'P 1'
#
loop_
_entity.id
_entity.type
_entity.pdbx_description
1 polymer ?
#
loop_
_entity_poly.entity_id
_entity_poly.type
_entity_poly.pdbx_seq_one_letter_code
_entity_poly.pdbx_strand_id
1 'polypeptide(L)' 'GLVKTPLTARITENEMALKHSQAMHPLGRVGDPADVASAIVWLLDLTNRWVTGQVLGVDGGLSSVKAR' A
#
# COMPACT_ATOMS: atom_id res chain seq x y z
N GLY A 1 -2.84 -2.84 3.70
CA GLY A 1 -2.72 -3.41 2.38
C GLY A 1 -1.56 -4.39 2.24
N LEU A 2 -1.56 -5.15 1.16
CA LEU A 2 -0.49 -6.09 0.88
C LEU A 2 0.63 -5.42 0.09
N VAL A 3 1.85 -5.54 0.58
CA VAL A 3 3.06 -5.05 -0.07
C VAL A 3 3.94 -6.24 -0.46
N LYS A 4 4.43 -6.23 -1.68
CA LYS A 4 5.28 -7.30 -2.22
C LYS A 4 6.66 -7.25 -1.59
N THR A 5 6.94 -8.22 -0.71
CA THR A 5 8.22 -8.38 -0.01
C THR A 5 8.57 -9.87 0.08
N PRO A 6 9.81 -10.25 0.46
CA PRO A 6 10.12 -11.65 0.75
C PRO A 6 9.20 -12.25 1.83
N LEU A 7 8.76 -11.46 2.80
CA LEU A 7 7.86 -11.92 3.85
C LEU A 7 6.48 -12.28 3.32
N THR A 8 5.99 -11.59 2.30
CA THR A 8 4.67 -11.81 1.69
C THR A 8 4.73 -12.67 0.42
N ALA A 9 5.89 -13.22 0.08
CA ALA A 9 6.10 -13.99 -1.14
C ALA A 9 5.12 -15.19 -1.29
N ARG A 10 4.75 -15.82 -0.18
CA ARG A 10 3.76 -16.92 -0.19
C ARG A 10 2.44 -16.50 -0.81
N ILE A 11 2.05 -15.24 -0.66
CA ILE A 11 0.81 -14.69 -1.23
C ILE A 11 1.07 -14.19 -2.64
N THR A 12 2.11 -13.38 -2.84
CA THR A 12 2.36 -12.72 -4.14
C THR A 12 2.85 -13.69 -5.22
N GLU A 13 3.43 -14.83 -4.84
CA GLU A 13 3.85 -15.89 -5.76
C GLU A 13 2.75 -16.94 -5.99
N ASN A 14 1.68 -16.93 -5.21
CA ASN A 14 0.52 -17.78 -5.43
C ASN A 14 -0.49 -17.04 -6.30
N GLU A 15 -0.75 -17.57 -7.49
CA GLU A 15 -1.57 -16.89 -8.49
C GLU A 15 -2.99 -16.58 -8.00
N MET A 16 -3.65 -17.55 -7.35
CA MET A 16 -5.02 -17.37 -6.85
C MET A 16 -5.06 -16.38 -5.67
N ALA A 17 -4.12 -16.50 -4.74
CA ALA A 17 -4.03 -15.60 -3.59
C ALA A 17 -3.70 -14.18 -4.02
N LEU A 18 -2.82 -14.02 -5.02
CA LEU A 18 -2.50 -12.72 -5.58
C LEU A 18 -3.71 -12.07 -6.24
N LYS A 19 -4.45 -12.81 -7.07
CA LYS A 19 -5.66 -12.29 -7.70
C LYS A 19 -6.69 -11.85 -6.69
N HIS A 20 -6.88 -12.65 -5.63
CA HIS A 20 -7.80 -12.28 -4.55
C HIS A 20 -7.37 -11.00 -3.85
N SER A 21 -6.09 -10.87 -3.53
CA SER A 21 -5.54 -9.67 -2.90
C SER A 21 -5.66 -8.45 -3.81
N GLN A 22 -5.34 -8.59 -5.10
CA GLN A 22 -5.50 -7.51 -6.07
C GLN A 22 -6.94 -7.02 -6.15
N ALA A 23 -7.91 -7.94 -6.12
CA ALA A 23 -9.33 -7.60 -6.16
C ALA A 23 -9.79 -6.85 -4.91
N MET A 24 -9.17 -7.09 -3.75
CA MET A 24 -9.46 -6.38 -2.51
C MET A 24 -8.94 -4.93 -2.51
N HIS A 25 -7.91 -4.63 -3.30
CA HIS A 25 -7.34 -3.30 -3.37
C HIS A 25 -8.06 -2.50 -4.48
N PRO A 26 -8.72 -1.38 -4.15
CA PRO A 26 -9.41 -0.56 -5.16
C PRO A 26 -8.54 -0.15 -6.34
N LEU A 27 -7.23 0.06 -6.14
CA LEU A 27 -6.31 0.33 -7.24
C LEU A 27 -5.98 -0.89 -8.10
N GLY A 28 -6.46 -2.08 -7.72
CA GLY A 28 -6.34 -3.30 -8.52
C GLY A 28 -4.96 -3.94 -8.51
N ARG A 29 -4.09 -3.54 -7.58
CA ARG A 29 -2.76 -4.13 -7.43
C ARG A 29 -2.33 -4.16 -5.97
N VAL A 30 -1.39 -5.03 -5.65
CA VAL A 30 -0.66 -4.99 -4.39
C VAL A 30 0.44 -3.93 -4.47
N GLY A 31 0.90 -3.46 -3.33
CA GLY A 31 1.93 -2.42 -3.28
C GLY A 31 3.34 -2.95 -3.49
N ASP A 32 4.22 -2.08 -3.93
CA ASP A 32 5.67 -2.30 -3.91
C ASP A 32 6.27 -1.56 -2.72
N PRO A 33 7.45 -2.00 -2.20
CA PRO A 33 8.12 -1.27 -1.12
C PRO A 33 8.34 0.21 -1.43
N ALA A 34 8.56 0.56 -2.70
CA ALA A 34 8.73 1.94 -3.13
C ALA A 34 7.46 2.79 -2.90
N ASP A 35 6.28 2.19 -2.93
CA ASP A 35 5.02 2.91 -2.65
C ASP A 35 4.98 3.42 -1.22
N VAL A 36 5.44 2.61 -0.27
CA VAL A 36 5.52 3.01 1.14
C VAL A 36 6.69 3.96 1.37
N ALA A 37 7.85 3.68 0.79
CA ALA A 37 9.05 4.49 0.94
C ALA A 37 8.84 5.91 0.42
N SER A 38 8.15 6.11 -0.70
CA SER A 38 7.88 7.44 -1.26
C SER A 38 7.02 8.29 -0.31
N ALA A 39 6.05 7.69 0.36
CA ALA A 39 5.23 8.40 1.36
C ALA A 39 6.06 8.81 2.58
N ILE A 40 6.95 7.92 3.04
CA ILE A 40 7.84 8.21 4.17
C ILE A 40 8.80 9.36 3.82
N VAL A 41 9.40 9.33 2.64
CA VAL A 41 10.31 10.39 2.17
C VAL A 41 9.58 11.73 2.11
N TRP A 42 8.34 11.76 1.60
CA TRP A 42 7.52 12.95 1.53
C TRP A 42 7.26 13.52 2.93
N LEU A 43 6.92 12.67 3.91
CA LEU A 43 6.67 13.08 5.29
C LEU A 43 7.94 13.58 5.99
N LEU A 44 9.10 13.06 5.62
CA LEU A 44 10.40 13.50 6.19
C LEU A 44 10.93 14.79 5.56
N ASP A 45 10.36 15.22 4.45
CA ASP A 45 10.78 16.46 3.79
C ASP A 45 10.43 17.67 4.65
N LEU A 46 11.42 18.49 4.96
CA LEU A 46 11.26 19.66 5.83
C LEU A 46 10.28 20.69 5.26
N THR A 47 10.03 20.70 3.96
CA THR A 47 9.03 21.58 3.35
C THR A 47 7.61 21.22 3.74
N ASN A 48 7.38 19.99 4.23
CA ASN A 48 6.07 19.50 4.67
C ASN A 48 5.86 19.60 6.19
N ARG A 49 6.56 20.51 6.85
CA ARG A 49 6.60 20.63 8.32
C ARG A 49 5.29 21.08 8.99
N TRP A 50 4.28 21.45 8.23
CA TRP A 50 2.95 21.82 8.74
C TRP A 50 2.00 20.64 8.88
N VAL A 51 2.37 19.46 8.36
CA VAL A 51 1.54 18.24 8.39
C VAL A 51 1.81 17.47 9.68
N THR A 52 0.79 17.32 10.51
CA THR A 52 0.87 16.58 11.76
C THR A 52 -0.51 16.07 12.16
N GLY A 53 -0.55 15.08 13.07
CA GLY A 53 -1.80 14.54 13.60
C GLY A 53 -2.62 13.75 12.59
N GLN A 54 -2.06 13.38 11.44
CA GLN A 54 -2.78 12.69 10.38
C GLN A 54 -2.36 11.22 10.27
N VAL A 55 -3.30 10.40 9.85
CA VAL A 55 -3.05 9.01 9.45
C VAL A 55 -3.20 8.95 7.94
N LEU A 56 -2.10 8.61 7.25
CA LEU A 56 -2.08 8.50 5.80
C LEU A 56 -2.14 7.02 5.39
N GLY A 57 -3.22 6.62 4.73
CA GLY A 57 -3.36 5.27 4.20
C GLY A 57 -2.52 5.09 2.93
N VAL A 58 -1.59 4.13 2.95
CA VAL A 58 -0.76 3.75 1.79
C VAL A 58 -1.05 2.28 1.50
N ASP A 59 -2.21 2.00 0.95
CA ASP A 59 -2.78 0.65 0.87
C ASP A 59 -3.60 0.41 -0.41
N GLY A 60 -3.41 1.24 -1.42
CA GLY A 60 -4.20 1.14 -2.65
C GLY A 60 -5.71 1.35 -2.43
N GLY A 61 -6.09 1.96 -1.31
CA GLY A 61 -7.48 2.24 -0.96
C GLY A 61 -8.18 1.14 -0.15
N LEU A 62 -7.46 0.06 0.21
CA LEU A 62 -8.06 -1.11 0.86
C LEU A 62 -8.86 -0.77 2.12
N SER A 63 -8.33 0.12 2.98
CA SER A 63 -8.96 0.44 4.27
C SER A 63 -10.02 1.54 4.18
N SER A 64 -10.05 2.31 3.10
CA SER A 64 -10.87 3.52 2.99
C SER A 64 -11.91 3.47 1.88
N VAL A 65 -11.66 2.71 0.82
CA VAL A 65 -12.50 2.64 -0.38
C VAL A 65 -12.97 1.21 -0.57
N LYS A 66 -14.28 1.04 -0.77
CA LYS A 66 -14.84 -0.28 -1.00
C LYS A 66 -14.48 -0.76 -2.40
N ALA A 67 -13.88 -1.95 -2.50
CA ALA A 67 -13.59 -2.60 -3.77
C ALA A 67 -14.90 -3.05 -4.44
N ARG A 68 -14.92 -2.93 -5.77
CA ARG A 68 -16.06 -3.36 -6.59
C ARG A 68 -15.95 -4.82 -6.98
#